data_e5a8010232c95e42a6f3de365d9ec06e
#
_entry.id   e5a8010232c95e42a6f3de365d9ec06e
#
_cell.length_a   1.000
_cell.length_b   1.000
_cell.length_c   1.000
_cell.angle_alpha   90.00
_cell.angle_beta   90.00
_cell.angle_gamma   90.00
#
_symmetry.space_group_name_H-M   'P 1'
#
loop_
_entity.id
_entity.type
_entity.pdbx_description
1 polymer ?
#
loop_
_entity_poly.entity_id
_entity_poly.type
_entity_poly.pdbx_seq_one_letter_code
_entity_poly.pdbx_strand_id
1 'polypeptide(L)'
;MRKINPPFKINDRLLLASFAGFIAALAANLSLYLINQAITGQNVNMPQVTLGIFLNNEVTNSLLIKVLGVIWSTIVGGGYSILYLVALELTGWNNLWLKAIIVVNGTWLLGAGFMMNLLNITSYTRNEPLSIAAFYIAHMLFATYLYLLVDNFGQQHKNNKDGLNLKTIKILKQDTRNRYGKTIKPKKIK
;
A
#
# COMPACT_ATOMS: atom_id res chain seq x y z
N MET A 1 -4.47 15.98 12.19
CA MET A 1 -3.96 16.22 10.83
C MET A 1 -5.07 16.83 9.97
N ARG A 2 -4.81 17.97 9.30
CA ARG A 2 -5.76 18.57 8.37
C ARG A 2 -5.88 17.64 7.15
N LYS A 3 -7.08 17.13 6.86
CA LYS A 3 -7.30 16.33 5.63
C LYS A 3 -7.09 17.23 4.43
N ILE A 4 -6.12 16.89 3.61
CA ILE A 4 -5.92 17.53 2.31
C ILE A 4 -7.04 17.01 1.41
N ASN A 5 -7.93 17.91 0.95
CA ASN A 5 -8.91 17.55 -0.07
C ASN A 5 -8.21 17.63 -1.43
N PRO A 6 -7.84 16.50 -2.04
CA PRO A 6 -7.20 16.53 -3.35
C PRO A 6 -8.20 17.04 -4.39
N PRO A 7 -7.74 17.75 -5.43
CA PRO A 7 -8.60 18.32 -6.46
C PRO A 7 -9.29 17.25 -7.33
N PHE A 8 -8.82 16.00 -7.28
CA PHE A 8 -9.38 14.87 -7.99
C PHE A 8 -9.40 13.63 -7.10
N LYS A 9 -10.34 12.73 -7.37
CA LYS A 9 -10.45 11.44 -6.70
C LYS A 9 -10.41 10.34 -7.74
N ILE A 10 -9.71 9.26 -7.43
CA ILE A 10 -9.57 8.12 -8.33
C ILE A 10 -10.63 7.09 -7.95
N ASN A 11 -11.57 6.84 -8.86
CA ASN A 11 -12.65 5.87 -8.66
C ASN A 11 -12.24 4.45 -9.06
N ASP A 12 -11.35 4.32 -10.04
CA ASP A 12 -10.80 3.04 -10.47
C ASP A 12 -9.79 2.53 -9.43
N ARG A 13 -10.02 1.32 -8.94
CA ARG A 13 -9.22 0.71 -7.87
C ARG A 13 -7.82 0.33 -8.34
N LEU A 14 -7.73 -0.21 -9.55
CA LEU A 14 -6.43 -0.59 -10.10
C LEU A 14 -5.59 0.64 -10.40
N LEU A 15 -6.22 1.69 -10.94
CA LEU A 15 -5.56 2.97 -11.17
C LEU A 15 -5.12 3.62 -9.85
N LEU A 16 -5.97 3.58 -8.81
CA LEU A 16 -5.62 4.07 -7.47
C LEU A 16 -4.42 3.30 -6.90
N ALA A 17 -4.43 1.96 -7.00
CA ALA A 17 -3.32 1.12 -6.55
C ALA A 17 -2.04 1.49 -7.27
N SER A 18 -2.06 1.46 -8.60
CA SER A 18 -0.88 1.73 -9.42
C SER A 18 -0.32 3.13 -9.13
N PHE A 19 -1.17 4.15 -9.12
CA PHE A 19 -0.78 5.52 -8.83
C PHE A 19 -0.17 5.65 -7.43
N ALA A 20 -0.87 5.15 -6.40
CA ALA A 20 -0.39 5.23 -5.03
C ALA A 20 0.93 4.46 -4.84
N GLY A 21 1.04 3.27 -5.44
CA GLY A 21 2.24 2.45 -5.37
C GLY A 21 3.43 3.10 -6.05
N PHE A 22 3.25 3.67 -7.25
CA PHE A 22 4.32 4.36 -7.97
C PHE A 22 4.84 5.58 -7.21
N ILE A 23 3.95 6.44 -6.74
CA ILE A 23 4.34 7.65 -6.00
C ILE A 23 4.98 7.29 -4.66
N ALA A 24 4.41 6.33 -3.93
CA ALA A 24 5.00 5.86 -2.66
C ALA A 24 6.40 5.26 -2.87
N ALA A 25 6.61 4.47 -3.94
CA ALA A 25 7.90 3.88 -4.24
C ALA A 25 8.94 4.95 -4.63
N LEU A 26 8.59 5.94 -5.42
CA LEU A 26 9.47 7.06 -5.75
C LEU A 26 9.86 7.84 -4.48
N ALA A 27 8.90 8.14 -3.61
CA ALA A 27 9.16 8.84 -2.35
C ALA A 27 10.05 8.00 -1.41
N ALA A 28 9.81 6.68 -1.33
CA ALA A 28 10.62 5.77 -0.51
C ALA A 28 12.06 5.64 -1.06
N ASN A 29 12.23 5.55 -2.37
CA ASN A 29 13.56 5.53 -3.00
C ASN A 29 14.35 6.82 -2.72
N LEU A 30 13.70 7.97 -2.82
CA LEU A 30 14.31 9.26 -2.48
C LEU A 30 14.68 9.30 -0.99
N SER A 31 13.79 8.85 -0.12
CA SER A 31 14.04 8.80 1.32
C SER A 31 15.22 7.89 1.65
N LEU A 32 15.31 6.71 1.03
CA LEU A 32 16.44 5.81 1.22
C LEU A 32 17.75 6.43 0.73
N TYR A 33 17.74 7.10 -0.41
CA TYR A 33 18.91 7.83 -0.91
C TYR A 33 19.39 8.87 0.11
N LEU A 34 18.50 9.67 0.66
CA LEU A 34 18.84 10.67 1.68
C LEU A 34 19.36 10.04 2.97
N ILE A 35 18.75 8.95 3.44
CA ILE A 35 19.18 8.20 4.61
C ILE A 35 20.59 7.63 4.40
N ASN A 36 20.87 7.05 3.24
CA ASN A 36 22.18 6.50 2.93
C ASN A 36 23.25 7.58 2.92
N GLN A 37 22.99 8.74 2.34
CA GLN A 37 23.92 9.86 2.35
C GLN A 37 24.19 10.38 3.77
N ALA A 38 23.19 10.40 4.64
CA ALA A 38 23.31 10.96 5.99
C ALA A 38 23.93 9.98 6.99
N ILE A 39 23.69 8.67 6.86
CA ILE A 39 24.01 7.71 7.92
C ILE A 39 25.14 6.76 7.51
N THR A 40 25.10 6.21 6.31
CA THR A 40 25.99 5.11 5.95
C THR A 40 27.17 5.52 5.08
N GLY A 41 27.07 6.65 4.39
CA GLY A 41 28.04 7.03 3.34
C GLY A 41 28.12 6.04 2.18
N GLN A 42 27.31 4.97 2.22
CA GLN A 42 27.31 3.90 1.23
C GLN A 42 26.18 4.12 0.22
N ASN A 43 26.46 3.78 -1.03
CA ASN A 43 25.50 3.91 -2.14
C ASN A 43 24.61 2.65 -2.28
N VAL A 44 24.02 2.16 -1.18
CA VAL A 44 23.04 1.06 -1.29
C VAL A 44 21.73 1.63 -1.83
N ASN A 45 21.42 1.35 -3.08
CA ASN A 45 20.24 1.87 -3.75
C ASN A 45 19.22 0.76 -3.98
N MET A 46 17.96 0.97 -3.56
CA MET A 46 16.83 0.10 -3.91
C MET A 46 16.80 -0.27 -5.41
N PRO A 47 17.04 0.67 -6.33
CA PRO A 47 17.15 0.38 -7.75
C PRO A 47 18.13 -0.72 -8.11
N GLN A 48 19.30 -0.75 -7.50
CA GLN A 48 20.30 -1.80 -7.75
C GLN A 48 19.87 -3.17 -7.23
N VAL A 49 19.20 -3.19 -6.09
CA VAL A 49 18.64 -4.44 -5.52
C VAL A 49 17.58 -5.02 -6.43
N THR A 50 16.67 -4.19 -6.92
CA THR A 50 15.57 -4.64 -7.78
C THR A 50 16.09 -5.12 -9.13
N LEU A 51 17.11 -4.48 -9.70
CA LEU A 51 17.76 -4.94 -10.92
C LEU A 51 18.57 -6.21 -10.72
N GLY A 52 19.13 -6.44 -9.55
CA GLY A 52 19.86 -7.66 -9.21
C GLY A 52 19.03 -8.93 -9.36
N ILE A 53 17.70 -8.83 -9.43
CA ILE A 53 16.80 -9.95 -9.75
C ILE A 53 16.96 -10.40 -11.21
N PHE A 54 17.30 -9.47 -12.10
CA PHE A 54 17.38 -9.70 -13.55
C PHE A 54 18.80 -9.73 -14.10
N LEU A 55 19.70 -9.01 -13.44
CA LEU A 55 21.09 -8.85 -13.89
C LEU A 55 22.03 -9.49 -12.87
N ASN A 56 22.99 -10.24 -13.37
CA ASN A 56 24.03 -10.84 -12.52
C ASN A 56 24.82 -9.75 -11.76
N ASN A 57 25.44 -10.10 -10.64
CA ASN A 57 26.03 -9.21 -9.63
C ASN A 57 27.11 -8.18 -10.11
N GLU A 58 27.49 -8.20 -11.37
CA GLU A 58 28.43 -7.26 -11.99
C GLU A 58 27.75 -5.98 -12.54
N VAL A 59 26.70 -5.52 -11.86
CA VAL A 59 25.95 -4.35 -12.31
C VAL A 59 26.82 -3.10 -12.23
N THR A 60 27.26 -2.64 -13.38
CA THR A 60 28.05 -1.42 -13.53
C THR A 60 27.29 -0.18 -13.06
N ASN A 61 27.99 0.78 -12.48
CA ASN A 61 27.43 2.01 -11.91
C ASN A 61 26.97 3.02 -12.99
N SER A 62 26.46 2.54 -14.14
CA SER A 62 26.02 3.38 -15.25
C SER A 62 24.70 4.10 -14.95
N LEU A 63 24.54 5.30 -15.53
CA LEU A 63 23.30 6.07 -15.40
C LEU A 63 22.07 5.29 -15.88
N LEU A 64 22.22 4.53 -16.98
CA LEU A 64 21.16 3.70 -17.55
C LEU A 64 20.65 2.67 -16.51
N ILE A 65 21.56 2.01 -15.82
CA ILE A 65 21.22 1.03 -14.78
C ILE A 65 20.50 1.66 -13.61
N LYS A 66 20.91 2.86 -13.19
CA LYS A 66 20.20 3.59 -12.13
C LYS A 66 18.77 3.95 -12.53
N VAL A 67 18.59 4.42 -13.76
CA VAL A 67 17.26 4.76 -14.30
C VAL A 67 16.37 3.52 -14.42
N LEU A 68 16.87 2.43 -15.00
CA LEU A 68 16.14 1.16 -15.08
C LEU A 68 15.77 0.63 -13.70
N GLY A 69 16.67 0.72 -12.73
CA GLY A 69 16.41 0.31 -11.36
C GLY A 69 15.28 1.12 -10.69
N VAL A 70 15.22 2.44 -10.92
CA VAL A 70 14.12 3.27 -10.44
C VAL A 70 12.81 2.83 -11.09
N ILE A 71 12.79 2.60 -12.40
CA ILE A 71 11.59 2.13 -13.11
C ILE A 71 11.11 0.79 -12.52
N TRP A 72 12.00 -0.18 -12.38
CA TRP A 72 11.65 -1.49 -11.82
C TRP A 72 11.19 -1.41 -10.37
N SER A 73 11.85 -0.63 -9.53
CA SER A 73 11.44 -0.46 -8.13
C SER A 73 10.06 0.18 -8.01
N THR A 74 9.69 1.09 -8.92
CA THR A 74 8.35 1.68 -8.95
C THR A 74 7.29 0.70 -9.43
N ILE A 75 7.60 -0.18 -10.38
CA ILE A 75 6.72 -1.27 -10.82
C ILE A 75 6.46 -2.25 -9.66
N VAL A 76 7.50 -2.64 -8.94
CA VAL A 76 7.38 -3.49 -7.73
C VAL A 76 6.53 -2.80 -6.66
N GLY A 77 6.72 -1.49 -6.46
CA GLY A 77 5.87 -0.70 -5.56
C GLY A 77 4.41 -0.69 -5.97
N GLY A 78 4.13 -0.62 -7.28
CA GLY A 78 2.78 -0.80 -7.83
C GLY A 78 2.18 -2.16 -7.47
N GLY A 79 2.95 -3.24 -7.60
CA GLY A 79 2.55 -4.59 -7.19
C GLY A 79 2.20 -4.69 -5.70
N TYR A 80 3.02 -4.12 -4.82
CA TYR A 80 2.74 -4.06 -3.37
C TYR A 80 1.45 -3.29 -3.06
N SER A 81 1.20 -2.22 -3.78
CA SER A 81 -0.02 -1.43 -3.64
C SER A 81 -1.27 -2.20 -4.07
N ILE A 82 -1.19 -3.00 -5.13
CA ILE A 82 -2.28 -3.89 -5.53
C ILE A 82 -2.57 -4.92 -4.43
N LEU A 83 -1.54 -5.56 -3.87
CA LEU A 83 -1.69 -6.49 -2.75
C LEU A 83 -2.33 -5.80 -1.53
N TYR A 84 -1.92 -4.57 -1.23
CA TYR A 84 -2.52 -3.79 -0.16
C TYR A 84 -4.00 -3.50 -0.41
N LEU A 85 -4.39 -3.10 -1.62
CA LEU A 85 -5.80 -2.90 -1.95
C LEU A 85 -6.62 -4.19 -1.89
N VAL A 86 -6.08 -5.30 -2.38
CA VAL A 86 -6.72 -6.62 -2.23
C VAL A 86 -6.94 -6.94 -0.74
N ALA A 87 -5.94 -6.72 0.10
CA ALA A 87 -6.08 -6.90 1.54
C ALA A 87 -7.18 -6.01 2.15
N LEU A 88 -7.30 -4.75 1.70
CA LEU A 88 -8.37 -3.84 2.13
C LEU A 88 -9.76 -4.31 1.68
N GLU A 89 -9.89 -4.83 0.46
CA GLU A 89 -11.15 -5.37 -0.03
C GLU A 89 -11.61 -6.61 0.76
N LEU A 90 -10.68 -7.48 1.12
CA LEU A 90 -10.97 -8.71 1.88
C LEU A 90 -11.26 -8.44 3.36
N THR A 91 -10.55 -7.48 3.97
CA THR A 91 -10.59 -7.26 5.44
C THR A 91 -11.31 -5.97 5.84
N GLY A 92 -11.78 -5.18 4.86
CA GLY A 92 -12.44 -3.89 5.08
C GLY A 92 -11.47 -2.71 5.13
N TRP A 93 -12.01 -1.50 5.13
CA TRP A 93 -11.28 -0.23 5.04
C TRP A 93 -10.95 0.40 6.41
N ASN A 94 -11.00 -0.39 7.48
CA ASN A 94 -10.62 0.06 8.83
C ASN A 94 -9.13 -0.18 9.07
N ASN A 95 -8.49 0.65 9.90
CA ASN A 95 -7.08 0.52 10.29
C ASN A 95 -6.12 0.46 9.09
N LEU A 96 -6.31 1.34 8.12
CA LEU A 96 -5.56 1.39 6.86
C LEU A 96 -4.04 1.36 7.08
N TRP A 97 -3.55 2.19 8.01
CA TRP A 97 -2.13 2.28 8.32
C TRP A 97 -1.53 0.95 8.79
N LEU A 98 -2.22 0.27 9.73
CA LEU A 98 -1.76 -1.01 10.24
C LEU A 98 -1.69 -2.08 9.14
N LYS A 99 -2.70 -2.10 8.25
CA LYS A 99 -2.72 -3.03 7.12
C LYS A 99 -1.63 -2.73 6.09
N ALA A 100 -1.33 -1.47 5.83
CA ALA A 100 -0.20 -1.09 4.98
C ALA A 100 1.11 -1.64 5.55
N ILE A 101 1.35 -1.45 6.85
CA ILE A 101 2.53 -1.99 7.53
C ILE A 101 2.58 -3.51 7.43
N ILE A 102 1.49 -4.22 7.71
CA ILE A 102 1.46 -5.69 7.67
C ILE A 102 1.76 -6.21 6.26
N VAL A 103 1.11 -5.65 5.24
CA VAL A 103 1.32 -6.08 3.85
C VAL A 103 2.74 -5.78 3.39
N VAL A 104 3.23 -4.56 3.63
CA VAL A 104 4.58 -4.17 3.21
C VAL A 104 5.66 -4.95 3.96
N ASN A 105 5.51 -5.19 5.26
CA ASN A 105 6.46 -6.03 5.99
C ASN A 105 6.41 -7.48 5.56
N GLY A 106 5.22 -8.03 5.30
CA GLY A 106 5.08 -9.39 4.78
C GLY A 106 5.77 -9.54 3.43
N THR A 107 5.58 -8.61 2.50
CA THR A 107 6.26 -8.61 1.19
C THR A 107 7.76 -8.35 1.33
N TRP A 108 8.20 -7.51 2.27
CA TRP A 108 9.62 -7.31 2.55
C TRP A 108 10.29 -8.58 3.09
N LEU A 109 9.68 -9.28 4.03
CA LEU A 109 10.21 -10.55 4.54
C LEU A 109 10.31 -11.62 3.44
N LEU A 110 9.31 -11.71 2.58
CA LEU A 110 9.34 -12.64 1.44
C LEU A 110 10.38 -12.20 0.40
N GLY A 111 10.44 -10.94 0.05
CA GLY A 111 11.39 -10.41 -0.93
C GLY A 111 12.82 -10.40 -0.41
N ALA A 112 13.09 -9.64 0.63
CA ALA A 112 14.42 -9.45 1.17
C ALA A 112 14.91 -10.65 2.01
N GLY A 113 14.05 -11.26 2.81
CA GLY A 113 14.40 -12.37 3.66
C GLY A 113 14.55 -13.70 2.92
N PHE A 114 13.62 -14.00 2.03
CA PHE A 114 13.58 -15.30 1.34
C PHE A 114 14.13 -15.24 -0.10
N MET A 115 13.54 -14.42 -0.97
CA MET A 115 13.90 -14.42 -2.39
C MET A 115 15.32 -13.93 -2.65
N MET A 116 15.76 -12.85 -1.99
CA MET A 116 17.14 -12.37 -2.13
C MET A 116 18.16 -13.39 -1.63
N ASN A 117 17.80 -14.16 -0.60
CA ASN A 117 18.66 -15.21 -0.08
C ASN A 117 18.75 -16.37 -1.07
N LEU A 118 17.61 -16.83 -1.59
CA LEU A 118 17.52 -17.93 -2.54
C LEU A 118 18.28 -17.62 -3.85
N LEU A 119 18.15 -16.40 -4.35
CA LEU A 119 18.77 -15.95 -5.61
C LEU A 119 20.20 -15.40 -5.43
N ASN A 120 20.73 -15.41 -4.20
CA ASN A 120 22.04 -14.85 -3.84
C ASN A 120 22.27 -13.40 -4.32
N ILE A 121 21.18 -12.60 -4.31
CA ILE A 121 21.22 -11.19 -4.72
C ILE A 121 21.78 -10.36 -3.57
N THR A 122 22.68 -9.40 -3.89
CA THR A 122 23.19 -8.41 -2.95
C THR A 122 23.77 -9.00 -1.65
N SER A 123 24.62 -10.03 -1.78
CA SER A 123 25.31 -10.65 -0.63
C SER A 123 26.05 -9.64 0.25
N TYR A 124 26.60 -8.58 -0.33
CA TYR A 124 27.27 -7.50 0.39
C TYR A 124 26.36 -6.70 1.31
N THR A 125 25.11 -6.45 0.90
CA THR A 125 24.14 -5.69 1.72
C THR A 125 23.67 -6.47 2.94
N ARG A 126 23.62 -7.81 2.83
CA ARG A 126 23.18 -8.69 3.93
C ARG A 126 24.18 -8.80 5.05
N ASN A 127 25.46 -8.56 4.75
CA ASN A 127 26.53 -8.61 5.75
C ASN A 127 26.67 -7.31 6.54
N GLU A 128 25.87 -6.29 6.21
CA GLU A 128 25.90 -4.99 6.86
C GLU A 128 24.58 -4.68 7.59
N PRO A 129 24.57 -4.77 8.93
CA PRO A 129 23.35 -4.52 9.71
C PRO A 129 22.73 -3.14 9.48
N LEU A 130 23.57 -2.13 9.24
CA LEU A 130 23.14 -0.75 9.01
C LEU A 130 22.40 -0.61 7.68
N SER A 131 22.85 -1.30 6.63
CA SER A 131 22.19 -1.34 5.33
C SER A 131 20.83 -2.04 5.43
N ILE A 132 20.75 -3.15 6.16
CA ILE A 132 19.47 -3.84 6.42
C ILE A 132 18.49 -2.93 7.16
N ALA A 133 18.96 -2.21 8.18
CA ALA A 133 18.14 -1.25 8.92
C ALA A 133 17.64 -0.10 8.04
N ALA A 134 18.51 0.47 7.18
CA ALA A 134 18.14 1.51 6.24
C ALA A 134 17.07 1.04 5.24
N PHE A 135 17.22 -0.18 4.72
CA PHE A 135 16.21 -0.82 3.85
C PHE A 135 14.88 -1.01 4.56
N TYR A 136 14.90 -1.49 5.80
CA TYR A 136 13.70 -1.67 6.59
C TYR A 136 12.97 -0.34 6.83
N ILE A 137 13.72 0.70 7.23
CA ILE A 137 13.18 2.06 7.41
C ILE A 137 12.53 2.57 6.12
N ALA A 138 13.19 2.37 4.96
CA ALA A 138 12.62 2.76 3.67
C ALA A 138 11.30 2.04 3.36
N HIS A 139 11.17 0.75 3.70
CA HIS A 139 9.92 0.02 3.55
C HIS A 139 8.83 0.51 4.49
N MET A 140 9.18 0.90 5.72
CA MET A 140 8.22 1.52 6.66
C MET A 140 7.75 2.88 6.16
N LEU A 141 8.64 3.68 5.56
CA LEU A 141 8.27 4.93 4.90
C LEU A 141 7.38 4.68 3.67
N PHE A 142 7.70 3.67 2.86
CA PHE A 142 6.84 3.26 1.75
C PHE A 142 5.43 2.89 2.23
N ALA A 143 5.29 2.08 3.29
CA ALA A 143 4.00 1.74 3.88
C ALA A 143 3.22 2.99 4.34
N THR A 144 3.92 3.95 4.92
CA THR A 144 3.33 5.21 5.38
C THR A 144 2.86 6.08 4.21
N TYR A 145 3.69 6.25 3.17
CA TYR A 145 3.31 6.98 1.95
C TYR A 145 2.13 6.32 1.23
N LEU A 146 2.16 5.00 1.10
CA LEU A 146 1.09 4.22 0.49
C LEU A 146 -0.23 4.41 1.24
N TYR A 147 -0.21 4.29 2.57
CA TYR A 147 -1.36 4.57 3.43
C TYR A 147 -1.90 5.98 3.20
N LEU A 148 -1.04 7.01 3.25
CA LEU A 148 -1.46 8.40 3.10
C LEU A 148 -2.10 8.66 1.72
N LEU A 149 -1.52 8.10 0.66
CA LEU A 149 -2.06 8.25 -0.69
C LEU A 149 -3.41 7.55 -0.82
N VAL A 150 -3.54 6.32 -0.35
CA VAL A 150 -4.80 5.57 -0.43
C VAL A 150 -5.88 6.19 0.46
N ASP A 151 -5.55 6.70 1.66
CA ASP A 151 -6.53 7.39 2.52
C ASP A 151 -7.01 8.69 1.90
N ASN A 152 -6.13 9.47 1.26
CA ASN A 152 -6.51 10.74 0.66
C ASN A 152 -7.29 10.58 -0.65
N PHE A 153 -6.82 9.70 -1.55
CA PHE A 153 -7.38 9.56 -2.90
C PHE A 153 -8.49 8.49 -2.99
N GLY A 154 -8.52 7.51 -2.08
CA GLY A 154 -9.47 6.41 -2.04
C GLY A 154 -10.76 6.66 -1.24
N GLN A 155 -10.97 7.83 -0.67
CA GLN A 155 -12.09 8.12 0.24
C GLN A 155 -13.49 7.93 -0.35
N GLN A 156 -13.67 8.00 -1.67
CA GLN A 156 -14.99 7.79 -2.28
C GLN A 156 -15.51 6.37 -2.11
N HIS A 157 -14.64 5.36 -2.05
CA HIS A 157 -15.05 3.97 -1.85
C HIS A 157 -15.55 3.70 -0.42
N LYS A 158 -15.00 4.41 0.56
CA LYS A 158 -15.42 4.33 1.95
C LYS A 158 -16.86 4.83 2.14
N ASN A 159 -17.16 6.01 1.58
CA ASN A 159 -18.48 6.64 1.71
C ASN A 159 -19.59 5.89 0.96
N ASN A 160 -19.26 5.23 -0.17
CA ASN A 160 -20.26 4.46 -0.93
C ASN A 160 -20.68 3.17 -0.21
N LYS A 161 -19.75 2.44 0.44
CA LYS A 161 -20.12 1.24 1.21
C LYS A 161 -20.94 1.58 2.45
N ASP A 162 -20.59 2.66 3.15
CA ASP A 162 -21.33 3.12 4.32
C ASP A 162 -22.72 3.64 3.91
N GLY A 163 -22.83 4.33 2.78
CA GLY A 163 -24.11 4.79 2.22
C GLY A 163 -25.00 3.65 1.73
N LEU A 164 -24.44 2.61 1.13
CA LEU A 164 -25.19 1.43 0.70
C LEU A 164 -25.74 0.64 1.88
N ASN A 165 -24.93 0.42 2.92
CA ASN A 165 -25.32 -0.26 4.14
C ASN A 165 -26.43 0.51 4.88
N LEU A 166 -26.33 1.84 4.96
CA LEU A 166 -27.36 2.67 5.58
C LEU A 166 -28.69 2.67 4.81
N LYS A 167 -28.65 2.68 3.46
CA LYS A 167 -29.84 2.53 2.62
C LYS A 167 -30.50 1.17 2.80
N THR A 168 -29.72 0.10 2.77
CA THR A 168 -30.22 -1.27 2.95
C THR A 168 -30.85 -1.47 4.33
N ILE A 169 -30.22 -0.95 5.40
CA ILE A 169 -30.78 -1.00 6.75
C ILE A 169 -32.07 -0.19 6.85
N LYS A 170 -32.16 0.99 6.21
CA LYS A 170 -33.38 1.79 6.19
C LYS A 170 -34.52 1.08 5.45
N ILE A 171 -34.23 0.45 4.31
CA ILE A 171 -35.25 -0.32 3.54
C ILE A 171 -35.76 -1.51 4.36
N LEU A 172 -34.88 -2.28 4.99
CA LEU A 172 -35.25 -3.40 5.84
C LEU A 172 -36.08 -2.96 7.04
N LYS A 173 -35.73 -1.86 7.72
CA LYS A 173 -36.54 -1.30 8.82
C LYS A 173 -37.93 -0.85 8.36
N GLN A 174 -38.04 -0.28 7.16
CA GLN A 174 -39.31 0.19 6.62
C GLN A 174 -40.22 -0.98 6.22
N ASP A 175 -39.64 -2.04 5.64
CA ASP A 175 -40.38 -3.26 5.27
C ASP A 175 -40.88 -4.01 6.52
N THR A 176 -40.06 -4.11 7.56
CA THR A 176 -40.45 -4.69 8.86
C THR A 176 -41.58 -3.90 9.51
N ARG A 177 -41.51 -2.58 9.47
CA ARG A 177 -42.55 -1.70 10.03
C ARG A 177 -43.88 -1.84 9.27
N ASN A 178 -43.82 -2.00 7.93
CA ASN A 178 -44.99 -2.21 7.09
C ASN A 178 -45.62 -3.59 7.29
N ARG A 179 -44.82 -4.63 7.56
CA ARG A 179 -45.35 -5.98 7.84
C ARG A 179 -45.99 -6.11 9.20
N TYR A 180 -45.39 -5.52 10.25
CA TYR A 180 -45.91 -5.62 11.61
C TYR A 180 -46.90 -4.50 11.96
N GLY A 181 -46.85 -3.35 11.30
CA GLY A 181 -47.82 -2.25 11.51
C GLY A 181 -49.23 -2.49 10.97
N LYS A 182 -49.42 -3.52 10.11
CA LYS A 182 -50.72 -3.87 9.57
C LYS A 182 -51.51 -4.88 10.43
N THR A 183 -50.94 -5.40 11.51
CA THR A 183 -51.52 -6.55 12.22
C THR A 183 -52.25 -6.23 13.52
N ILE A 184 -52.32 -4.97 13.95
CA ILE A 184 -53.05 -4.62 15.19
C ILE A 184 -54.02 -3.48 14.94
N LYS A 185 -55.17 -3.80 14.29
CA LYS A 185 -56.41 -3.03 14.52
C LYS A 185 -57.08 -3.63 15.74
N PRO A 186 -57.28 -2.88 16.84
CA PRO A 186 -58.02 -3.39 17.98
C PRO A 186 -59.47 -3.63 17.55
N LYS A 187 -59.94 -4.87 17.70
CA LYS A 187 -61.34 -5.25 17.50
C LYS A 187 -62.16 -4.49 18.56
N LYS A 188 -62.96 -3.52 18.13
CA LYS A 188 -63.98 -2.91 19.02
C LYS A 188 -64.95 -3.99 19.45
N ILE A 189 -64.95 -4.36 20.72
CA ILE A 189 -65.95 -5.16 21.40
C ILE A 189 -67.12 -4.23 21.66
N LYS A 190 -68.31 -4.56 21.08
CA LYS A 190 -69.59 -3.93 21.42
C LYS A 190 -70.20 -4.64 22.60
#